data_7feddbb996a7a4368be0774610957ec3
#
_entry.id   7feddbb996a7a4368be0774610957ec3
#
_cell.length_a   1.000
_cell.length_b   1.000
_cell.length_c   1.000
_cell.angle_alpha   90.00
_cell.angle_beta   90.00
_cell.angle_gamma   90.00
#
_symmetry.space_group_name_H-M   'P 1'
#
loop_
_entity.id
_entity.type
_entity.pdbx_description
1 polymer ?
#
loop_
_entity_poly.entity_id
_entity_poly.type
_entity_poly.pdbx_seq_one_letter_code
_entity_poly.pdbx_strand_id
1 'polypeptide(L)'
;SMLAWQKFGGGETPASSGMKGDHLVGKYYVEFDRHYKEEVRELVAQGQSEEEAKRNAPIMREAQEMLRKWEARDSEVYSLWETMNGWVYEGFDVTYKALGVDFDKVYYESQTYLLGKELVEEGLRKGVFYRRPDNSVWIDLTADGLDEKLLLRGDGTSVYMTQDLGTAYRRFEENRLDDMIYVVGNEQNYHFQVLKLILKKLGYADWSDHITHLSYGMVELPEGKMKSREGTVVDADDLIADMVSTA
;
A
#
# COMPACT_ATOMS: atom_id res chain seq x y z
N SER A 1 0.79 -10.22 -8.33
CA SER A 1 0.34 -11.56 -7.90
C SER A 1 -0.76 -12.12 -8.80
N MET A 2 -1.89 -11.40 -9.02
CA MET A 2 -3.07 -11.90 -9.78
C MET A 2 -2.70 -12.44 -11.16
N LEU A 3 -2.02 -11.64 -11.99
CA LEU A 3 -1.59 -12.06 -13.33
C LEU A 3 -0.68 -13.31 -13.29
N ALA A 4 0.29 -13.33 -12.38
CA ALA A 4 1.18 -14.48 -12.23
C ALA A 4 0.41 -15.74 -11.82
N TRP A 5 -0.55 -15.62 -10.91
CA TRP A 5 -1.41 -16.73 -10.53
C TRP A 5 -2.24 -17.25 -11.72
N GLN A 6 -2.84 -16.36 -12.52
CA GLN A 6 -3.58 -16.75 -13.72
C GLN A 6 -2.70 -17.48 -14.75
N LYS A 7 -1.47 -17.00 -14.96
CA LYS A 7 -0.56 -17.55 -16.00
C LYS A 7 0.13 -18.83 -15.54
N PHE A 8 0.51 -18.92 -14.28
CA PHE A 8 1.41 -19.96 -13.77
C PHE A 8 0.83 -20.80 -12.64
N GLY A 9 -0.31 -20.40 -12.08
CA GLY A 9 -0.89 -21.04 -10.89
C GLY A 9 -1.71 -22.29 -11.15
N GLY A 10 -2.15 -22.52 -12.39
CA GLY A 10 -2.93 -23.71 -12.73
C GLY A 10 -4.20 -23.91 -11.91
N GLY A 11 -4.76 -22.83 -11.34
CA GLY A 11 -5.93 -22.89 -10.47
C GLY A 11 -5.62 -23.26 -9.01
N GLU A 12 -4.36 -23.18 -8.59
CA GLU A 12 -3.94 -23.45 -7.21
C GLU A 12 -4.66 -22.53 -6.21
N THR A 13 -5.14 -23.11 -5.11
CA THR A 13 -5.80 -22.38 -4.02
C THR A 13 -5.10 -22.68 -2.70
N PRO A 14 -5.36 -21.93 -1.61
CA PRO A 14 -4.83 -22.28 -0.29
C PRO A 14 -5.18 -23.73 0.10
N ALA A 15 -6.41 -24.15 -0.17
CA ALA A 15 -6.85 -25.52 0.13
C ALA A 15 -6.13 -26.59 -0.69
N SER A 16 -5.91 -26.36 -2.00
CA SER A 16 -5.25 -27.35 -2.86
C SER A 16 -3.74 -27.42 -2.67
N SER A 17 -3.11 -26.30 -2.30
CA SER A 17 -1.66 -26.22 -2.08
C SER A 17 -1.22 -26.56 -0.67
N GLY A 18 -2.15 -26.49 0.30
CA GLY A 18 -1.83 -26.57 1.73
C GLY A 18 -1.07 -25.34 2.25
N MET A 19 -0.94 -24.28 1.45
CA MET A 19 -0.29 -23.01 1.85
C MET A 19 -1.30 -22.04 2.47
N LYS A 20 -0.88 -21.28 3.45
CA LYS A 20 -1.65 -20.15 3.97
C LYS A 20 -1.87 -19.12 2.84
N GLY A 21 -3.04 -18.47 2.82
CA GLY A 21 -3.46 -17.65 1.68
C GLY A 21 -2.55 -16.48 1.35
N ASP A 22 -2.05 -15.78 2.34
CA ASP A 22 -1.09 -14.69 2.17
C ASP A 22 0.27 -15.17 1.65
N HIS A 23 0.74 -16.35 2.09
CA HIS A 23 1.95 -17.00 1.56
C HIS A 23 1.76 -17.41 0.10
N LEU A 24 0.58 -17.95 -0.27
CA LEU A 24 0.27 -18.30 -1.65
C LEU A 24 0.28 -17.06 -2.56
N VAL A 25 -0.35 -15.97 -2.14
CA VAL A 25 -0.35 -14.71 -2.90
C VAL A 25 1.06 -14.11 -2.97
N GLY A 26 1.83 -14.21 -1.90
CA GLY A 26 3.25 -13.86 -1.83
C GLY A 26 4.11 -14.64 -2.81
N LYS A 27 3.91 -15.97 -2.92
CA LYS A 27 4.58 -16.83 -3.92
C LYS A 27 4.42 -16.27 -5.33
N TYR A 28 3.20 -15.88 -5.70
CA TYR A 28 2.94 -15.33 -7.04
C TYR A 28 3.38 -13.86 -7.19
N TYR A 29 3.67 -13.16 -6.10
CA TYR A 29 4.33 -11.86 -6.17
C TYR A 29 5.80 -12.01 -6.58
N VAL A 30 6.50 -12.95 -5.99
CA VAL A 30 7.89 -13.30 -6.33
C VAL A 30 7.98 -13.89 -7.74
N GLU A 31 7.04 -14.76 -8.11
CA GLU A 31 6.97 -15.36 -9.46
C GLU A 31 6.78 -14.30 -10.53
N PHE A 32 5.95 -13.28 -10.29
CA PHE A 32 5.82 -12.14 -11.20
C PHE A 32 7.15 -11.42 -11.39
N ASP A 33 7.84 -11.10 -10.31
CA ASP A 33 9.12 -10.36 -10.35
C ASP A 33 10.20 -11.16 -11.10
N ARG A 34 10.23 -12.48 -10.90
CA ARG A 34 11.15 -13.38 -11.60
C ARG A 34 10.94 -13.32 -13.11
N HIS A 35 9.74 -13.54 -13.59
CA HIS A 35 9.41 -13.48 -15.01
C HIS A 35 9.63 -12.08 -15.60
N TYR A 36 9.25 -11.04 -14.87
CA TYR A 36 9.49 -9.66 -15.29
C TYR A 36 10.99 -9.38 -15.49
N LYS A 37 11.84 -9.80 -14.56
CA LYS A 37 13.30 -9.65 -14.68
C LYS A 37 13.88 -10.46 -15.84
N GLU A 38 13.33 -11.63 -16.14
CA GLU A 38 13.73 -12.45 -17.29
C GLU A 38 13.39 -11.73 -18.61
N GLU A 39 12.15 -11.29 -18.79
CA GLU A 39 11.72 -10.55 -19.98
C GLU A 39 12.52 -9.26 -20.19
N VAL A 40 12.80 -8.50 -19.12
CA VAL A 40 13.64 -7.30 -19.21
C VAL A 40 15.04 -7.64 -19.69
N ARG A 41 15.66 -8.70 -19.15
CA ARG A 41 17.00 -9.14 -19.60
C ARG A 41 17.02 -9.55 -21.08
N GLU A 42 15.99 -10.25 -21.54
CA GLU A 42 15.87 -10.64 -22.95
C GLU A 42 15.74 -9.42 -23.87
N LEU A 43 14.93 -8.43 -23.51
CA LEU A 43 14.76 -7.20 -24.29
C LEU A 43 16.03 -6.35 -24.32
N VAL A 44 16.77 -6.28 -23.22
CA VAL A 44 18.08 -5.62 -23.17
C VAL A 44 19.09 -6.35 -24.07
N ALA A 45 19.10 -7.69 -24.06
CA ALA A 45 19.95 -8.49 -24.96
C ALA A 45 19.61 -8.28 -26.45
N GLN A 46 18.37 -7.90 -26.75
CA GLN A 46 17.89 -7.52 -28.08
C GLN A 46 18.19 -6.06 -28.46
N GLY A 47 18.89 -5.31 -27.62
CA GLY A 47 19.36 -3.95 -27.87
C GLY A 47 18.48 -2.81 -27.35
N GLN A 48 17.45 -3.09 -26.52
CA GLN A 48 16.71 -2.04 -25.86
C GLN A 48 17.51 -1.48 -24.67
N SER A 49 17.29 -0.21 -24.35
CA SER A 49 17.76 0.34 -23.09
C SER A 49 17.02 -0.31 -21.92
N GLU A 50 17.63 -0.33 -20.74
CA GLU A 50 17.00 -0.92 -19.54
C GLU A 50 15.65 -0.28 -19.22
N GLU A 51 15.52 1.04 -19.37
CA GLU A 51 14.26 1.75 -19.15
C GLU A 51 13.18 1.40 -20.17
N GLU A 52 13.56 1.24 -21.44
CA GLU A 52 12.63 0.80 -22.48
C GLU A 52 12.22 -0.66 -22.26
N ALA A 53 13.16 -1.54 -21.93
CA ALA A 53 12.91 -2.94 -21.65
C ALA A 53 11.94 -3.10 -20.46
N LYS A 54 12.13 -2.34 -19.37
CA LYS A 54 11.22 -2.32 -18.22
C LYS A 54 9.79 -1.93 -18.59
N ARG A 55 9.62 -0.96 -19.48
CA ARG A 55 8.29 -0.53 -19.97
C ARG A 55 7.68 -1.49 -20.98
N ASN A 56 8.52 -2.15 -21.75
CA ASN A 56 8.11 -3.00 -22.88
C ASN A 56 7.93 -4.47 -22.51
N ALA A 57 8.39 -4.89 -21.33
CA ALA A 57 8.23 -6.27 -20.86
C ALA A 57 6.76 -6.72 -20.98
N PRO A 58 6.47 -7.79 -21.73
CA PRO A 58 5.10 -8.26 -21.97
C PRO A 58 4.29 -8.44 -20.70
N ILE A 59 4.84 -9.10 -19.68
CA ILE A 59 4.16 -9.35 -18.42
C ILE A 59 3.79 -8.03 -17.67
N MET A 60 4.61 -6.99 -17.82
CA MET A 60 4.32 -5.68 -17.23
C MET A 60 3.16 -4.99 -17.96
N ARG A 61 3.11 -5.07 -19.28
CA ARG A 61 1.99 -4.53 -20.07
C ARG A 61 0.68 -5.24 -19.76
N GLU A 62 0.73 -6.56 -19.64
CA GLU A 62 -0.45 -7.35 -19.23
C GLU A 62 -0.92 -6.98 -17.81
N ALA A 63 0.02 -6.75 -16.87
CA ALA A 63 -0.32 -6.30 -15.53
C ALA A 63 -0.96 -4.90 -15.51
N GLN A 64 -0.47 -3.98 -16.36
CA GLN A 64 -1.09 -2.66 -16.53
C GLN A 64 -2.49 -2.75 -17.15
N GLU A 65 -2.69 -3.67 -18.11
CA GLU A 65 -4.03 -3.91 -18.67
C GLU A 65 -4.97 -4.51 -17.61
N MET A 66 -4.50 -5.45 -16.81
CA MET A 66 -5.28 -6.00 -15.70
C MET A 66 -5.65 -4.91 -14.67
N LEU A 67 -4.74 -3.96 -14.38
CA LEU A 67 -5.03 -2.82 -13.51
C LEU A 67 -6.15 -1.95 -14.09
N ARG A 68 -6.09 -1.61 -15.39
CA ARG A 68 -7.16 -0.85 -16.06
C ARG A 68 -8.52 -1.56 -15.98
N LYS A 69 -8.54 -2.88 -16.19
CA LYS A 69 -9.75 -3.70 -16.04
C LYS A 69 -10.27 -3.67 -14.59
N TRP A 70 -9.39 -3.77 -13.62
CA TRP A 70 -9.76 -3.66 -12.21
C TRP A 70 -10.38 -2.31 -11.88
N GLU A 71 -9.77 -1.21 -12.35
CA GLU A 71 -10.28 0.15 -12.19
C GLU A 71 -11.66 0.33 -12.87
N ALA A 72 -11.84 -0.29 -14.02
CA ALA A 72 -13.12 -0.30 -14.75
C ALA A 72 -14.17 -1.26 -14.15
N ARG A 73 -13.84 -1.94 -13.03
CA ARG A 73 -14.73 -2.92 -12.39
C ARG A 73 -15.10 -4.08 -13.30
N ASP A 74 -14.18 -4.53 -14.17
CA ASP A 74 -14.35 -5.75 -14.94
C ASP A 74 -14.67 -6.91 -14.00
N SER A 75 -15.74 -7.63 -14.27
CA SER A 75 -16.30 -8.62 -13.33
C SER A 75 -15.34 -9.78 -13.04
N GLU A 76 -14.57 -10.23 -14.03
CA GLU A 76 -13.65 -11.37 -13.86
C GLU A 76 -12.42 -10.95 -13.05
N VAL A 77 -11.82 -9.81 -13.42
CA VAL A 77 -10.63 -9.29 -12.74
C VAL A 77 -10.96 -8.86 -11.31
N TYR A 78 -12.12 -8.25 -11.12
CA TYR A 78 -12.55 -7.79 -9.80
C TYR A 78 -12.86 -8.97 -8.88
N SER A 79 -13.56 -10.01 -9.36
CA SER A 79 -13.84 -11.23 -8.61
C SER A 79 -12.56 -11.98 -8.22
N LEU A 80 -11.58 -12.04 -9.12
CA LEU A 80 -10.28 -12.63 -8.81
C LEU A 80 -9.56 -11.83 -7.71
N TRP A 81 -9.59 -10.49 -7.80
CA TRP A 81 -9.02 -9.61 -6.79
C TRP A 81 -9.68 -9.83 -5.42
N GLU A 82 -11.00 -9.89 -5.35
CA GLU A 82 -11.73 -10.17 -4.10
C GLU A 82 -11.35 -11.54 -3.52
N THR A 83 -11.30 -12.57 -4.38
CA THR A 83 -10.93 -13.93 -3.96
C THR A 83 -9.52 -13.97 -3.37
N MET A 84 -8.53 -13.40 -4.06
CA MET A 84 -7.15 -13.42 -3.59
C MET A 84 -6.93 -12.56 -2.35
N ASN A 85 -7.63 -11.43 -2.22
CA ASN A 85 -7.63 -10.65 -0.98
C ASN A 85 -8.28 -11.43 0.18
N GLY A 86 -9.36 -12.15 -0.08
CA GLY A 86 -9.98 -13.03 0.91
C GLY A 86 -8.98 -14.03 1.47
N TRP A 87 -8.20 -14.68 0.60
CA TRP A 87 -7.13 -15.60 1.03
C TRP A 87 -6.07 -14.91 1.91
N VAL A 88 -5.67 -13.68 1.54
CA VAL A 88 -4.69 -12.91 2.34
C VAL A 88 -5.26 -12.57 3.71
N TYR A 89 -6.51 -12.10 3.79
CA TYR A 89 -7.14 -11.73 5.06
C TYR A 89 -7.32 -12.94 5.99
N GLU A 90 -7.76 -14.08 5.45
CA GLU A 90 -7.81 -15.33 6.21
C GLU A 90 -6.43 -15.74 6.73
N GLY A 91 -5.39 -15.57 5.91
CA GLY A 91 -4.02 -15.83 6.32
C GLY A 91 -3.54 -14.90 7.43
N PHE A 92 -3.82 -13.60 7.33
CA PHE A 92 -3.48 -12.63 8.37
C PHE A 92 -4.20 -12.92 9.69
N ASP A 93 -5.46 -13.34 9.64
CA ASP A 93 -6.23 -13.73 10.83
C ASP A 93 -5.57 -14.89 11.59
N VAL A 94 -4.98 -15.85 10.89
CA VAL A 94 -4.21 -16.95 11.52
C VAL A 94 -3.01 -16.39 12.26
N THR A 95 -2.22 -15.52 11.64
CA THR A 95 -1.04 -14.89 12.25
C THR A 95 -1.43 -14.05 13.48
N TYR A 96 -2.45 -13.19 13.36
CA TYR A 96 -2.91 -12.35 14.46
C TYR A 96 -3.38 -13.18 15.65
N LYS A 97 -4.11 -14.27 15.41
CA LYS A 97 -4.53 -15.20 16.47
C LYS A 97 -3.32 -15.87 17.15
N ALA A 98 -2.32 -16.27 16.37
CA ALA A 98 -1.10 -16.84 16.92
C ALA A 98 -0.30 -15.84 17.81
N LEU A 99 -0.33 -14.56 17.44
CA LEU A 99 0.26 -13.46 18.23
C LEU A 99 -0.60 -13.05 19.43
N GLY A 100 -1.83 -13.53 19.55
CA GLY A 100 -2.79 -13.10 20.58
C GLY A 100 -3.28 -11.67 20.37
N VAL A 101 -3.33 -11.20 19.13
CA VAL A 101 -3.76 -9.84 18.76
C VAL A 101 -5.16 -9.88 18.17
N ASP A 102 -5.99 -8.92 18.55
CA ASP A 102 -7.34 -8.71 18.07
C ASP A 102 -7.56 -7.23 17.72
N PHE A 103 -8.59 -6.93 16.92
CA PHE A 103 -8.88 -5.57 16.42
C PHE A 103 -10.37 -5.26 16.56
N ASP A 104 -10.69 -4.11 17.15
CA ASP A 104 -12.07 -3.61 17.22
C ASP A 104 -12.60 -3.25 15.82
N LYS A 105 -11.74 -2.77 14.93
CA LYS A 105 -12.11 -2.36 13.57
C LYS A 105 -10.97 -2.48 12.58
N VAL A 106 -11.29 -2.96 11.39
CA VAL A 106 -10.36 -3.05 10.24
C VAL A 106 -10.78 -2.05 9.17
N TYR A 107 -9.84 -1.26 8.66
CA TYR A 107 -10.03 -0.34 7.54
C TYR A 107 -9.29 -0.88 6.31
N TYR A 108 -10.02 -1.06 5.22
CA TYR A 108 -9.47 -1.50 3.95
C TYR A 108 -9.19 -0.31 3.04
N GLU A 109 -7.99 -0.24 2.49
CA GLU A 109 -7.56 0.84 1.59
C GLU A 109 -8.51 1.02 0.40
N SER A 110 -9.05 -0.08 -0.14
CA SER A 110 -10.06 -0.07 -1.21
C SER A 110 -11.34 0.69 -0.86
N GLN A 111 -11.60 0.95 0.42
CA GLN A 111 -12.76 1.69 0.92
C GLN A 111 -12.40 3.13 1.35
N THR A 112 -11.14 3.37 1.70
CA THR A 112 -10.71 4.65 2.27
C THR A 112 -10.09 5.61 1.24
N TYR A 113 -9.60 5.12 0.11
CA TYR A 113 -8.91 5.96 -0.89
C TYR A 113 -9.79 7.05 -1.51
N LEU A 114 -11.12 6.86 -1.55
CA LEU A 114 -12.06 7.85 -2.07
C LEU A 114 -12.27 9.02 -1.11
N LEU A 115 -12.21 8.79 0.19
CA LEU A 115 -12.47 9.79 1.22
C LEU A 115 -11.47 10.95 1.18
N GLY A 116 -10.22 10.66 0.85
CA GLY A 116 -9.21 11.69 0.71
C GLY A 116 -9.51 12.70 -0.41
N LYS A 117 -10.21 12.31 -1.47
CA LYS A 117 -10.58 13.22 -2.56
C LYS A 117 -11.56 14.30 -2.10
N GLU A 118 -12.50 13.99 -1.23
CA GLU A 118 -13.45 14.95 -0.68
C GLU A 118 -12.72 16.03 0.14
N LEU A 119 -11.73 15.64 0.94
CA LEU A 119 -10.88 16.57 1.68
C LEU A 119 -10.01 17.43 0.76
N VAL A 120 -9.57 16.88 -0.38
CA VAL A 120 -8.83 17.67 -1.37
C VAL A 120 -9.73 18.74 -2.00
N GLU A 121 -10.96 18.42 -2.35
CA GLU A 121 -11.92 19.41 -2.85
C GLU A 121 -12.26 20.46 -1.79
N GLU A 122 -12.36 20.06 -0.53
CA GLU A 122 -12.53 21.00 0.58
C GLU A 122 -11.35 21.96 0.69
N GLY A 123 -10.12 21.44 0.64
CA GLY A 123 -8.90 22.26 0.71
C GLY A 123 -8.75 23.23 -0.46
N LEU A 124 -9.17 22.84 -1.66
CA LEU A 124 -9.23 23.73 -2.82
C LEU A 124 -10.26 24.87 -2.59
N ARG A 125 -11.46 24.55 -2.09
CA ARG A 125 -12.47 25.58 -1.77
C ARG A 125 -12.01 26.55 -0.68
N LYS A 126 -11.25 26.07 0.29
CA LYS A 126 -10.67 26.89 1.38
C LYS A 126 -9.43 27.67 0.96
N GLY A 127 -8.89 27.44 -0.26
CA GLY A 127 -7.64 28.04 -0.72
C GLY A 127 -6.40 27.54 0.00
N VAL A 128 -6.51 26.41 0.74
CA VAL A 128 -5.37 25.74 1.39
C VAL A 128 -4.57 24.93 0.38
N PHE A 129 -5.25 24.36 -0.60
CA PHE A 129 -4.64 23.64 -1.71
C PHE A 129 -4.78 24.44 -3.01
N TYR A 130 -3.90 24.16 -3.96
CA TYR A 130 -3.93 24.82 -5.27
C TYR A 130 -3.71 23.83 -6.39
N ARG A 131 -4.17 24.19 -7.58
CA ARG A 131 -4.07 23.35 -8.78
C ARG A 131 -2.98 23.89 -9.69
N ARG A 132 -2.11 23.01 -10.16
CA ARG A 132 -1.11 23.35 -11.18
C ARG A 132 -1.67 23.25 -12.60
N PRO A 133 -0.97 23.80 -13.62
CA PRO A 133 -1.42 23.76 -15.03
C PRO A 133 -1.63 22.35 -15.59
N ASP A 134 -0.94 21.35 -15.07
CA ASP A 134 -1.10 19.93 -15.39
C ASP A 134 -2.28 19.25 -14.68
N ASN A 135 -3.14 20.04 -14.03
CA ASN A 135 -4.30 19.59 -13.25
C ASN A 135 -3.98 18.90 -11.92
N SER A 136 -2.71 18.69 -11.56
CA SER A 136 -2.32 18.14 -10.28
C SER A 136 -2.67 19.09 -9.12
N VAL A 137 -2.97 18.55 -7.94
CA VAL A 137 -3.32 19.32 -6.75
C VAL A 137 -2.19 19.22 -5.73
N TRP A 138 -1.80 20.36 -5.19
CA TRP A 138 -0.67 20.51 -4.30
C TRP A 138 -1.03 21.34 -3.07
N ILE A 139 -0.21 21.21 -2.03
CA ILE A 139 -0.16 22.10 -0.90
C ILE A 139 1.28 22.65 -0.75
N ASP A 140 1.38 23.93 -0.46
CA ASP A 140 2.65 24.58 -0.11
C ASP A 140 2.82 24.59 1.41
N LEU A 141 3.87 23.93 1.89
CA LEU A 141 4.26 23.84 3.30
C LEU A 141 5.63 24.49 3.55
N THR A 142 6.14 25.26 2.59
CA THR A 142 7.50 25.86 2.67
C THR A 142 7.61 26.89 3.79
N ALA A 143 6.54 27.61 4.09
CA ALA A 143 6.47 28.54 5.22
C ALA A 143 6.58 27.84 6.58
N ASP A 144 6.28 26.54 6.64
CA ASP A 144 6.38 25.71 7.84
C ASP A 144 7.70 24.89 7.88
N GLY A 145 8.62 25.15 6.94
CA GLY A 145 9.92 24.48 6.84
C GLY A 145 9.86 23.07 6.21
N LEU A 146 8.77 22.74 5.52
CA LEU A 146 8.60 21.50 4.76
C LEU A 146 8.55 21.81 3.25
N ASP A 147 8.38 20.78 2.42
CA ASP A 147 8.27 20.93 0.97
C ASP A 147 6.82 21.11 0.52
N GLU A 148 6.65 21.54 -0.74
CA GLU A 148 5.36 21.37 -1.42
C GLU A 148 5.01 19.87 -1.56
N LYS A 149 3.75 19.50 -1.35
CA LYS A 149 3.29 18.12 -1.43
C LYS A 149 2.19 17.94 -2.46
N LEU A 150 2.38 16.93 -3.30
CA LEU A 150 1.37 16.43 -4.23
C LEU A 150 0.27 15.71 -3.44
N LEU A 151 -0.99 16.04 -3.76
CA LEU A 151 -2.18 15.39 -3.19
C LEU A 151 -2.96 14.61 -4.25
N LEU A 152 -3.13 15.17 -5.45
CA LEU A 152 -3.68 14.44 -6.59
C LEU A 152 -2.78 14.61 -7.81
N ARG A 153 -2.58 13.55 -8.56
CA ARG A 153 -1.92 13.62 -9.87
C ARG A 153 -2.81 14.33 -10.89
N GLY A 154 -2.25 14.76 -12.02
CA GLY A 154 -2.97 15.46 -13.08
C GLY A 154 -4.14 14.66 -13.68
N ASP A 155 -4.09 13.34 -13.61
CA ASP A 155 -5.18 12.43 -14.00
C ASP A 155 -6.25 12.25 -12.91
N GLY A 156 -6.11 12.92 -11.76
CA GLY A 156 -7.03 12.86 -10.63
C GLY A 156 -6.83 11.65 -9.72
N THR A 157 -5.77 10.85 -9.92
CA THR A 157 -5.46 9.73 -9.03
C THR A 157 -4.85 10.20 -7.72
N SER A 158 -5.22 9.53 -6.62
CA SER A 158 -4.72 9.81 -5.27
C SER A 158 -3.28 9.35 -5.10
N VAL A 159 -2.58 9.99 -4.16
CA VAL A 159 -1.31 9.53 -3.60
C VAL A 159 -1.52 9.03 -2.17
N TYR A 160 -0.54 8.36 -1.58
CA TYR A 160 -0.65 7.83 -0.21
C TYR A 160 -1.08 8.89 0.82
N MET A 161 -0.54 10.12 0.73
CA MET A 161 -0.92 11.22 1.61
C MET A 161 -2.43 11.50 1.58
N THR A 162 -3.05 11.48 0.41
CA THR A 162 -4.48 11.71 0.25
C THR A 162 -5.31 10.60 0.90
N GLN A 163 -4.87 9.36 0.77
CA GLN A 163 -5.51 8.21 1.39
C GLN A 163 -5.43 8.28 2.92
N ASP A 164 -4.27 8.64 3.45
CA ASP A 164 -4.05 8.77 4.89
C ASP A 164 -4.83 9.94 5.50
N LEU A 165 -4.96 11.07 4.78
CA LEU A 165 -5.83 12.17 5.17
C LEU A 165 -7.28 11.70 5.30
N GLY A 166 -7.81 11.00 4.30
CA GLY A 166 -9.16 10.47 4.32
C GLY A 166 -9.38 9.45 5.44
N THR A 167 -8.40 8.58 5.67
CA THR A 167 -8.46 7.57 6.72
C THR A 167 -8.40 8.20 8.11
N ALA A 168 -7.53 9.18 8.34
CA ALA A 168 -7.45 9.91 9.60
C ALA A 168 -8.76 10.65 9.91
N TYR A 169 -9.29 11.38 8.92
CA TYR A 169 -10.56 12.07 9.03
C TYR A 169 -11.68 11.11 9.46
N ARG A 170 -11.83 10.00 8.73
CA ARG A 170 -12.87 9.01 9.01
C ARG A 170 -12.75 8.40 10.41
N ARG A 171 -11.53 8.11 10.85
CA ARG A 171 -11.28 7.53 12.18
C ARG A 171 -11.74 8.47 13.30
N PHE A 172 -11.41 9.75 13.22
CA PHE A 172 -11.87 10.74 14.20
C PHE A 172 -13.38 10.93 14.17
N GLU A 173 -13.98 11.01 12.98
CA GLU A 173 -15.41 11.23 12.83
C GLU A 173 -16.25 10.05 13.35
N GLU A 174 -15.86 8.83 12.99
CA GLU A 174 -16.62 7.63 13.34
C GLU A 174 -16.45 7.20 14.80
N ASN A 175 -15.27 7.37 15.37
CA ASN A 175 -14.95 6.79 16.68
C ASN A 175 -14.88 7.81 17.81
N ARG A 176 -15.02 9.11 17.55
CA ARG A 176 -14.92 10.19 18.55
C ARG A 176 -13.67 10.05 19.41
N LEU A 177 -12.52 9.94 18.74
CA LEU A 177 -11.24 9.68 19.39
C LEU A 177 -10.78 10.87 20.20
N ASP A 178 -10.26 10.63 21.39
CA ASP A 178 -9.49 11.61 22.16
C ASP A 178 -8.07 11.70 21.62
N ASP A 179 -7.45 10.56 21.32
CA ASP A 179 -6.10 10.46 20.73
C ASP A 179 -6.04 9.39 19.65
N MET A 180 -5.18 9.59 18.65
CA MET A 180 -4.86 8.62 17.61
C MET A 180 -3.38 8.33 17.59
N ILE A 181 -2.99 7.08 17.83
CA ILE A 181 -1.61 6.65 17.82
C ILE A 181 -1.35 5.78 16.57
N TYR A 182 -0.45 6.23 15.72
CA TYR A 182 0.05 5.44 14.58
C TYR A 182 1.34 4.73 14.96
N VAL A 183 1.31 3.40 14.96
CA VAL A 183 2.50 2.57 15.20
C VAL A 183 3.09 2.18 13.84
N VAL A 184 4.09 2.93 13.39
CA VAL A 184 4.68 2.80 12.03
C VAL A 184 6.18 3.04 12.11
N GLY A 185 6.96 2.44 11.21
CA GLY A 185 8.41 2.59 11.14
C GLY A 185 8.87 4.04 10.98
N ASN A 186 10.05 4.34 11.51
CA ASN A 186 10.62 5.69 11.55
C ASN A 186 10.89 6.31 10.17
N GLU A 187 10.92 5.53 9.11
CA GLU A 187 11.00 6.04 7.73
C GLU A 187 9.80 6.93 7.36
N GLN A 188 8.68 6.80 8.08
CA GLN A 188 7.46 7.59 7.89
C GLN A 188 7.37 8.85 8.76
N ASN A 189 8.40 9.20 9.54
CA ASN A 189 8.40 10.38 10.42
C ASN A 189 7.98 11.65 9.66
N TYR A 190 8.59 11.90 8.51
CA TYR A 190 8.29 13.06 7.69
C TYR A 190 6.85 13.02 7.14
N HIS A 191 6.37 11.85 6.73
CA HIS A 191 5.01 11.67 6.25
C HIS A 191 3.96 12.07 7.31
N PHE A 192 4.14 11.65 8.57
CA PHE A 192 3.23 12.01 9.66
C PHE A 192 3.32 13.48 10.07
N GLN A 193 4.50 14.11 9.96
CA GLN A 193 4.61 15.57 10.13
C GLN A 193 3.76 16.31 9.09
N VAL A 194 3.86 15.91 7.84
CA VAL A 194 3.07 16.48 6.73
C VAL A 194 1.58 16.23 6.95
N LEU A 195 1.16 15.00 7.30
CA LEU A 195 -0.24 14.64 7.57
C LEU A 195 -0.86 15.56 8.63
N LYS A 196 -0.19 15.71 9.78
CA LYS A 196 -0.64 16.58 10.88
C LYS A 196 -0.78 18.02 10.43
N LEU A 197 0.20 18.54 9.70
CA LEU A 197 0.19 19.92 9.25
C LEU A 197 -0.92 20.20 8.23
N ILE A 198 -1.18 19.27 7.33
CA ILE A 198 -2.28 19.38 6.36
C ILE A 198 -3.63 19.41 7.09
N LEU A 199 -3.87 18.50 8.03
CA LEU A 199 -5.10 18.49 8.83
C LEU A 199 -5.29 19.80 9.58
N LYS A 200 -4.23 20.34 10.19
CA LYS A 200 -4.26 21.63 10.88
C LYS A 200 -4.63 22.78 9.94
N LYS A 201 -4.04 22.83 8.74
CA LYS A 201 -4.34 23.88 7.75
C LYS A 201 -5.76 23.75 7.16
N LEU A 202 -6.30 22.56 7.11
CA LEU A 202 -7.70 22.33 6.72
C LEU A 202 -8.70 22.77 7.79
N GLY A 203 -8.25 23.06 9.00
CA GLY A 203 -9.10 23.50 10.13
C GLY A 203 -9.38 22.41 11.17
N TYR A 204 -8.71 21.26 11.06
CA TYR A 204 -8.82 20.15 12.00
C TYR A 204 -7.68 20.18 13.03
N ALA A 205 -7.41 21.36 13.59
CA ALA A 205 -6.29 21.54 14.54
C ALA A 205 -6.44 20.65 15.77
N ASP A 206 -7.64 20.53 16.33
CA ASP A 206 -7.92 19.70 17.48
C ASP A 206 -7.56 18.23 17.22
N TRP A 207 -7.87 17.70 16.04
CA TRP A 207 -7.49 16.34 15.68
C TRP A 207 -5.99 16.21 15.41
N SER A 208 -5.41 17.18 14.71
CA SER A 208 -3.98 17.21 14.38
C SER A 208 -3.10 17.12 15.62
N ASP A 209 -3.46 17.85 16.68
CA ASP A 209 -2.68 17.89 17.92
C ASP A 209 -2.76 16.57 18.70
N HIS A 210 -3.83 15.80 18.49
CA HIS A 210 -4.08 14.48 19.09
C HIS A 210 -3.58 13.29 18.23
N ILE A 211 -2.85 13.54 17.15
CA ILE A 211 -2.18 12.48 16.38
C ILE A 211 -0.76 12.28 16.87
N THR A 212 -0.44 11.07 17.29
CA THR A 212 0.91 10.68 17.70
C THR A 212 1.45 9.61 16.76
N HIS A 213 2.65 9.82 16.22
CA HIS A 213 3.39 8.78 15.52
C HIS A 213 4.35 8.09 16.51
N LEU A 214 3.96 6.91 16.96
CA LEU A 214 4.83 6.02 17.73
C LEU A 214 5.74 5.30 16.75
N SER A 215 6.89 5.90 16.46
CA SER A 215 7.85 5.36 15.50
C SER A 215 8.74 4.30 16.12
N TYR A 216 9.04 3.26 15.37
CA TYR A 216 10.03 2.24 15.75
C TYR A 216 11.14 2.15 14.69
N GLY A 217 12.32 1.65 15.10
CA GLY A 217 13.43 1.41 14.20
C GLY A 217 13.13 0.28 13.23
N MET A 218 13.70 0.35 12.03
CA MET A 218 13.56 -0.71 11.04
C MET A 218 14.18 -2.00 11.52
N VAL A 219 13.46 -3.11 11.33
CA VAL A 219 13.99 -4.45 11.55
C VAL A 219 14.74 -4.89 10.29
N GLU A 220 16.02 -5.20 10.45
CA GLU A 220 16.89 -5.62 9.36
C GLU A 220 17.43 -7.02 9.61
N LEU A 221 17.68 -7.76 8.53
CA LEU A 221 18.42 -9.02 8.59
C LEU A 221 19.93 -8.73 8.74
N PRO A 222 20.74 -9.68 9.23
CA PRO A 222 22.20 -9.51 9.24
C PRO A 222 22.78 -9.15 7.87
N GLU A 223 22.15 -9.61 6.79
CA GLU A 223 22.54 -9.37 5.41
C GLU A 223 22.01 -8.05 4.85
N GLY A 224 21.19 -7.32 5.60
CA GLY A 224 20.61 -6.03 5.23
C GLY A 224 19.08 -6.00 5.22
N LYS A 225 18.51 -5.04 4.47
CA LYS A 225 17.05 -4.82 4.42
C LYS A 225 16.31 -5.99 3.79
N MET A 226 15.16 -6.33 4.38
CA MET A 226 14.23 -7.30 3.80
C MET A 226 13.66 -6.79 2.47
N LYS A 227 13.55 -7.69 1.48
CA LYS A 227 13.02 -7.37 0.15
C LYS A 227 11.95 -8.38 -0.25
N SER A 228 10.70 -8.02 -0.07
CA SER A 228 9.56 -8.89 -0.36
C SER A 228 9.52 -9.37 -1.81
N ARG A 229 9.92 -8.52 -2.77
CA ARG A 229 9.96 -8.88 -4.20
C ARG A 229 10.99 -9.96 -4.54
N GLU A 230 12.06 -10.05 -3.76
CA GLU A 230 13.14 -11.01 -3.94
C GLU A 230 12.94 -12.28 -3.09
N GLY A 231 11.87 -12.33 -2.28
CA GLY A 231 11.60 -13.43 -1.36
C GLY A 231 12.58 -13.51 -0.17
N THR A 232 13.38 -12.47 0.05
CA THR A 232 14.32 -12.38 1.17
C THR A 232 13.64 -11.68 2.35
N VAL A 233 12.70 -12.39 2.95
CA VAL A 233 11.97 -11.92 4.14
C VAL A 233 11.95 -13.03 5.18
N VAL A 234 11.95 -12.66 6.47
CA VAL A 234 11.51 -13.51 7.55
C VAL A 234 10.09 -13.10 7.87
N ASP A 235 9.15 -14.00 7.70
CA ASP A 235 7.77 -13.66 8.02
C ASP A 235 7.46 -13.95 9.52
N ALA A 236 6.34 -13.42 9.98
CA ALA A 236 5.95 -13.54 11.38
C ALA A 236 5.66 -15.00 11.78
N ASP A 237 5.13 -15.79 10.85
CA ASP A 237 4.81 -17.19 11.13
C ASP A 237 6.05 -18.04 11.34
N ASP A 238 7.09 -17.83 10.51
CA ASP A 238 8.38 -18.50 10.68
C ASP A 238 9.04 -18.12 12.02
N LEU A 239 9.02 -16.83 12.36
CA LEU A 239 9.55 -16.34 13.62
C LEU A 239 8.82 -16.94 14.83
N ILE A 240 7.49 -17.01 14.78
CA ILE A 240 6.69 -17.64 15.84
C ILE A 240 7.03 -19.12 15.96
N ALA A 241 7.12 -19.84 14.83
CA ALA A 241 7.45 -21.26 14.83
C ALA A 241 8.84 -21.54 15.41
N ASP A 242 9.85 -20.73 15.04
CA ASP A 242 11.21 -20.83 15.55
C ASP A 242 11.27 -20.56 17.05
N MET A 243 10.57 -19.55 17.54
CA MET A 243 10.52 -19.24 18.97
C MET A 243 9.84 -20.35 19.77
N VAL A 244 8.71 -20.87 19.27
CA VAL A 244 8.00 -21.99 19.91
C VAL A 244 8.85 -23.26 19.95
N SER A 245 9.61 -23.54 18.87
CA SER A 245 10.48 -24.71 18.81
C SER A 245 11.70 -24.61 19.73
N THR A 246 12.11 -23.39 20.11
CA THR A 246 13.28 -23.10 20.93
C THR A 246 12.93 -23.07 22.43
N ALA A 247 11.66 -22.79 22.76
CA ALA A 247 11.18 -22.68 24.14
C ALA A 247 10.90 -24.07 24.78
#